data_667951846132f5cd1465109d04ed10ee
#
_entry.id   667951846132f5cd1465109d04ed10ee
#
_cell.length_a   1.000
_cell.length_b   1.000
_cell.length_c   1.000
_cell.angle_alpha   90.00
_cell.angle_beta   90.00
_cell.angle_gamma   90.00
#
_symmetry.space_group_name_H-M   'P 1'
#
loop_
_entity.id
_entity.type
_entity.pdbx_description
1 polymer ?
#
loop_
_entity_poly.entity_id
_entity_poly.type
_entity_poly.pdbx_seq_one_letter_code
_entity_poly.pdbx_strand_id
1 'polypeptide(L)'
;SVKIHPDDTDIIDAFKLDSDHVAILPSETTTLMQNTYFTADRERRKAECLAQSGPITPDQIPEVDCGLYHLAGLLYGDFPNELIVELKKRGKVSADIQGFLRHNEGGLMNFHDWSDKLEYLKYFDFLKTDAAEAEILTGLTDRREAAKQLYAWGAKEILISHNSEMLVY
;
A
#
# COMPACT_ATOMS: atom_id res chain seq x y z
N SER A 1 -3.52 -3.32 11.91
CA SER A 1 -4.05 -2.04 12.40
C SER A 1 -4.84 -1.35 11.33
N VAL A 2 -5.90 -0.67 11.70
CA VAL A 2 -6.72 0.19 10.83
C VAL A 2 -6.87 1.56 11.47
N LYS A 3 -6.87 2.63 10.65
CA LYS A 3 -7.02 4.00 11.11
C LYS A 3 -8.36 4.55 10.62
N ILE A 4 -9.29 4.77 11.55
CA ILE A 4 -10.70 5.09 11.26
C ILE A 4 -11.25 6.14 12.24
N HIS A 5 -12.34 6.81 11.83
CA HIS A 5 -13.13 7.62 12.75
C HIS A 5 -13.84 6.72 13.78
N PRO A 6 -13.93 7.11 15.04
CA PRO A 6 -14.53 6.28 16.10
C PRO A 6 -15.99 5.86 15.85
N ASP A 7 -16.74 6.61 15.06
CA ASP A 7 -18.14 6.29 14.74
C ASP A 7 -18.30 5.27 13.61
N ASP A 8 -17.23 4.96 12.84
CA ASP A 8 -17.25 4.05 11.69
C ASP A 8 -17.01 2.58 12.11
N THR A 9 -17.65 2.14 13.17
CA THR A 9 -17.44 0.80 13.77
C THR A 9 -17.94 -0.34 12.90
N ASP A 10 -18.89 -0.09 12.00
CA ASP A 10 -19.40 -1.07 11.03
C ASP A 10 -18.33 -1.63 10.09
N ILE A 11 -17.25 -0.85 9.86
CA ILE A 11 -16.08 -1.30 9.12
C ILE A 11 -15.41 -2.49 9.82
N ILE A 12 -15.37 -2.49 11.15
CA ILE A 12 -14.76 -3.56 11.95
C ILE A 12 -15.56 -4.85 11.82
N ASP A 13 -16.88 -4.75 11.83
CA ASP A 13 -17.76 -5.91 11.69
C ASP A 13 -17.60 -6.61 10.33
N ALA A 14 -17.15 -5.87 9.30
CA ALA A 14 -16.89 -6.40 7.97
C ALA A 14 -15.67 -7.33 7.92
N PHE A 15 -14.72 -7.22 8.83
CA PHE A 15 -13.51 -8.06 8.84
C PHE A 15 -13.77 -9.52 9.20
N LYS A 16 -14.88 -9.87 9.81
CA LYS A 16 -15.20 -11.24 10.29
C LYS A 16 -14.08 -11.87 11.10
N LEU A 17 -13.25 -11.06 11.72
CA LEU A 17 -12.18 -11.44 12.63
C LEU A 17 -12.63 -11.14 14.06
N ASP A 18 -12.08 -11.87 15.01
CA ASP A 18 -12.25 -11.51 16.42
C ASP A 18 -11.67 -10.10 16.62
N SER A 19 -12.39 -9.24 17.33
CA SER A 19 -12.03 -7.83 17.55
C SER A 19 -10.61 -7.67 18.12
N ASP A 20 -10.16 -8.67 18.89
CA ASP A 20 -8.82 -8.69 19.50
C ASP A 20 -7.66 -8.75 18.48
N HIS A 21 -7.98 -9.11 17.23
CA HIS A 21 -7.01 -9.12 16.12
C HIS A 21 -6.99 -7.81 15.30
N VAL A 22 -7.84 -6.85 15.66
CA VAL A 22 -7.92 -5.55 14.96
C VAL A 22 -7.53 -4.41 15.89
N ALA A 23 -6.34 -3.88 15.74
CA ALA A 23 -5.94 -2.65 16.44
C ALA A 23 -6.55 -1.43 15.72
N ILE A 24 -7.45 -0.75 16.41
CA ILE A 24 -8.11 0.46 15.90
C ILE A 24 -7.29 1.69 16.32
N LEU A 25 -6.89 2.48 15.34
CA LEU A 25 -6.20 3.75 15.55
C LEU A 25 -7.21 4.87 15.29
N PRO A 26 -7.54 5.69 16.31
CA PRO A 26 -8.51 6.76 16.14
C PRO A 26 -8.00 7.83 15.19
N SER A 27 -8.88 8.35 14.35
CA SER A 27 -8.63 9.45 13.41
C SER A 27 -9.83 10.39 13.36
N GLU A 28 -9.60 11.65 12.97
CA GLU A 28 -10.70 12.62 12.73
C GLU A 28 -11.59 12.22 11.56
N THR A 29 -11.09 11.37 10.66
CA THR A 29 -11.84 10.85 9.51
C THR A 29 -11.33 9.47 9.11
N THR A 30 -12.20 8.66 8.52
CA THR A 30 -11.83 7.40 7.84
C THR A 30 -11.48 7.68 6.40
N THR A 31 -10.50 6.95 5.85
CA THR A 31 -10.21 7.05 4.41
C THR A 31 -11.41 6.58 3.60
N LEU A 32 -11.97 7.49 2.81
CA LEU A 32 -13.16 7.23 2.00
C LEU A 32 -12.83 7.35 0.50
N MET A 33 -13.01 6.25 -0.20
CA MET A 33 -12.78 6.14 -1.64
C MET A 33 -14.11 5.99 -2.37
N GLN A 34 -14.30 6.75 -3.45
CA GLN A 34 -15.46 6.62 -4.34
C GLN A 34 -15.01 6.13 -5.72
N ASN A 35 -15.60 5.04 -6.19
CA ASN A 35 -15.42 4.58 -7.56
C ASN A 35 -16.71 4.80 -8.36
N THR A 36 -16.62 5.62 -9.40
CA THR A 36 -17.71 5.84 -10.35
C THR A 36 -17.43 5.05 -11.63
N TYR A 37 -18.27 4.06 -11.93
CA TYR A 37 -18.12 3.20 -13.10
C TYR A 37 -18.94 3.77 -14.27
N PHE A 38 -18.30 3.88 -15.44
CA PHE A 38 -18.95 4.46 -16.64
C PHE A 38 -19.46 3.39 -17.62
N THR A 39 -19.05 2.14 -17.43
CA THR A 39 -19.41 1.01 -18.29
C THR A 39 -19.94 -0.16 -17.48
N ALA A 40 -20.84 -0.95 -18.07
CA ALA A 40 -21.46 -2.11 -17.39
C ALA A 40 -20.47 -3.21 -17.03
N ASP A 41 -19.38 -3.35 -17.81
CA ASP A 41 -18.26 -4.26 -17.55
C ASP A 41 -17.33 -3.80 -16.40
N ARG A 42 -17.54 -2.56 -15.90
CA ARG A 42 -16.77 -1.91 -14.84
C ARG A 42 -15.26 -1.72 -15.16
N GLU A 43 -14.88 -1.76 -16.42
CA GLU A 43 -13.49 -1.55 -16.81
C GLU A 43 -13.09 -0.07 -16.74
N ARG A 44 -14.03 0.84 -17.02
CA ARG A 44 -13.79 2.28 -16.93
C ARG A 44 -14.39 2.85 -15.67
N ARG A 45 -13.52 3.33 -14.79
CA ARG A 45 -13.93 3.98 -13.55
C ARG A 45 -13.13 5.26 -13.30
N LYS A 46 -13.77 6.20 -12.63
CA LYS A 46 -13.13 7.32 -11.94
C LYS A 46 -12.98 6.92 -10.48
N ALA A 47 -11.78 7.01 -9.95
CA ALA A 47 -11.53 6.82 -8.53
C ALA A 47 -11.24 8.19 -7.89
N GLU A 48 -11.92 8.48 -6.79
CA GLU A 48 -11.79 9.72 -6.03
C GLU A 48 -11.53 9.40 -4.56
N CYS A 49 -10.69 10.20 -3.92
CA CYS A 49 -10.51 10.18 -2.48
C CYS A 49 -11.31 11.32 -1.87
N LEU A 50 -12.37 11.00 -1.14
CA LEU A 50 -13.24 11.98 -0.49
C LEU A 50 -12.72 12.40 0.88
N ALA A 51 -11.99 11.50 1.57
CA ALA A 51 -11.34 11.75 2.85
C ALA A 51 -10.12 10.83 3.01
N GLN A 52 -9.13 11.25 3.78
CA GLN A 52 -7.93 10.46 4.09
C GLN A 52 -7.63 10.55 5.59
N SER A 53 -7.48 9.40 6.25
CA SER A 53 -7.29 9.29 7.71
C SER A 53 -5.91 9.77 8.21
N GLY A 54 -5.00 10.05 7.28
CA GLY A 54 -3.62 10.43 7.59
C GLY A 54 -2.71 9.25 7.94
N PRO A 55 -1.42 9.51 8.18
CA PRO A 55 -0.40 8.48 8.31
C PRO A 55 -0.58 7.59 9.55
N ILE A 56 -0.15 6.33 9.43
CA ILE A 56 0.10 5.44 10.56
C ILE A 56 1.57 5.57 10.95
N THR A 57 1.83 6.05 12.15
CA THR A 57 3.20 6.31 12.65
C THR A 57 3.76 5.11 13.44
N PRO A 58 5.09 5.00 13.61
CA PRO A 58 5.72 3.87 14.30
C PRO A 58 5.22 3.63 15.73
N ASP A 59 4.90 4.69 16.46
CA ASP A 59 4.38 4.63 17.83
C ASP A 59 2.95 4.11 17.93
N GLN A 60 2.23 4.10 16.83
CA GLN A 60 0.87 3.57 16.74
C GLN A 60 0.82 2.07 16.42
N ILE A 61 1.95 1.45 16.08
CA ILE A 61 1.99 0.01 15.79
C ILE A 61 2.02 -0.80 17.07
N PRO A 62 1.06 -1.71 17.28
CA PRO A 62 1.06 -2.57 18.46
C PRO A 62 2.36 -3.35 18.62
N GLU A 63 2.75 -3.56 19.88
CA GLU A 63 3.84 -4.47 20.21
C GLU A 63 3.34 -5.91 20.13
N VAL A 64 3.43 -6.49 18.94
CA VAL A 64 3.09 -7.90 18.68
C VAL A 64 4.29 -8.64 18.13
N ASP A 65 4.49 -9.85 18.60
CA ASP A 65 5.50 -10.76 18.01
C ASP A 65 4.92 -11.37 16.74
N CYS A 66 5.31 -10.79 15.60
CA CYS A 66 4.95 -11.33 14.30
C CYS A 66 6.16 -11.35 13.36
N GLY A 67 6.20 -12.40 12.52
CA GLY A 67 7.33 -12.61 11.60
C GLY A 67 7.29 -11.72 10.36
N LEU A 68 6.14 -11.11 10.06
CA LEU A 68 5.94 -10.32 8.84
C LEU A 68 4.96 -9.15 9.09
N TYR A 69 5.38 -7.96 8.69
CA TYR A 69 4.55 -6.75 8.64
C TYR A 69 4.19 -6.45 7.19
N HIS A 70 2.90 -6.37 6.88
CA HIS A 70 2.42 -6.04 5.54
C HIS A 70 1.83 -4.64 5.49
N LEU A 71 2.41 -3.77 4.66
CA LEU A 71 1.96 -2.40 4.42
C LEU A 71 1.00 -2.38 3.23
N ALA A 72 -0.30 -2.38 3.52
CA ALA A 72 -1.38 -2.35 2.53
C ALA A 72 -1.98 -0.94 2.44
N GLY A 73 -1.17 0.05 2.04
CA GLY A 73 -1.60 1.43 1.89
C GLY A 73 -2.52 1.66 0.70
N LEU A 74 -3.46 2.57 0.87
CA LEU A 74 -4.33 3.02 -0.21
C LEU A 74 -3.75 4.23 -0.94
N LEU A 75 -3.03 5.10 -0.21
CA LEU A 75 -2.58 6.40 -0.67
C LEU A 75 -1.15 6.69 -0.23
N TYR A 76 -0.48 7.50 -1.04
CA TYR A 76 0.79 8.08 -0.63
C TYR A 76 0.61 8.89 0.67
N GLY A 77 1.54 8.65 1.61
CA GLY A 77 1.48 9.27 2.93
C GLY A 77 0.75 8.45 3.99
N ASP A 78 0.08 7.32 3.65
CA ASP A 78 -0.48 6.42 4.65
C ASP A 78 0.62 5.81 5.54
N PHE A 79 1.81 5.56 4.96
CA PHE A 79 2.98 5.03 5.66
C PHE A 79 4.19 5.93 5.45
N PRO A 80 4.63 6.66 6.47
CA PRO A 80 5.87 7.42 6.40
C PRO A 80 7.08 6.50 6.32
N ASN A 81 8.15 6.95 5.66
CA ASN A 81 9.33 6.14 5.38
C ASN A 81 10.01 5.58 6.64
N GLU A 82 9.97 6.33 7.75
CA GLU A 82 10.49 5.88 9.05
C GLU A 82 9.75 4.66 9.60
N LEU A 83 8.47 4.47 9.26
CA LEU A 83 7.73 3.27 9.64
C LEU A 83 8.33 2.02 9.00
N ILE A 84 8.73 2.08 7.72
CA ILE A 84 9.37 0.95 7.02
C ILE A 84 10.62 0.50 7.78
N VAL A 85 11.46 1.47 8.16
CA VAL A 85 12.72 1.20 8.87
C VAL A 85 12.46 0.59 10.25
N GLU A 86 11.46 1.12 10.96
CA GLU A 86 11.11 0.63 12.29
C GLU A 86 10.56 -0.80 12.24
N LEU A 87 9.65 -1.09 11.32
CA LEU A 87 9.11 -2.44 11.15
C LEU A 87 10.20 -3.43 10.73
N LYS A 88 11.17 -2.98 9.92
CA LYS A 88 12.29 -3.84 9.51
C LYS A 88 13.18 -4.29 10.68
N LYS A 89 13.29 -3.51 11.74
CA LYS A 89 13.98 -3.90 12.97
C LYS A 89 13.24 -5.00 13.74
N ARG A 90 11.92 -5.06 13.59
CA ARG A 90 11.04 -6.00 14.29
C ARG A 90 10.85 -7.32 13.53
N GLY A 91 10.93 -7.31 12.18
CA GLY A 91 10.72 -8.51 11.38
C GLY A 91 10.85 -8.29 9.88
N LYS A 92 10.29 -9.22 9.10
CA LYS A 92 10.18 -9.05 7.65
C LYS A 92 9.15 -8.00 7.31
N VAL A 93 9.38 -7.27 6.21
CA VAL A 93 8.46 -6.25 5.71
C VAL A 93 7.99 -6.59 4.31
N SER A 94 6.69 -6.51 4.11
CA SER A 94 6.03 -6.64 2.81
C SER A 94 5.25 -5.37 2.51
N ALA A 95 5.15 -4.99 1.24
CA ALA A 95 4.32 -3.86 0.85
C ALA A 95 3.57 -4.11 -0.46
N ASP A 96 2.34 -3.58 -0.54
CA ASP A 96 1.71 -3.22 -1.80
C ASP A 96 2.19 -1.82 -2.17
N ILE A 97 2.88 -1.70 -3.31
CA ILE A 97 3.54 -0.45 -3.70
C ILE A 97 2.55 0.67 -4.03
N GLN A 98 1.31 0.35 -4.30
CA GLN A 98 0.23 1.31 -4.56
C GLN A 98 0.18 2.43 -3.51
N GLY A 99 0.35 2.09 -2.23
CA GLY A 99 0.36 3.05 -1.12
C GLY A 99 1.52 4.04 -1.13
N PHE A 100 2.50 3.87 -2.02
CA PHE A 100 3.64 4.76 -2.19
C PHE A 100 3.59 5.55 -3.51
N LEU A 101 2.71 5.16 -4.44
CA LEU A 101 2.60 5.76 -5.77
C LEU A 101 1.32 6.56 -5.98
N ARG A 102 0.22 6.19 -5.30
CA ARG A 102 -1.10 6.76 -5.55
C ARG A 102 -1.36 7.98 -4.68
N HIS A 103 -1.35 9.15 -5.29
CA HIS A 103 -1.52 10.44 -4.63
C HIS A 103 -2.98 10.92 -4.69
N ASN A 104 -3.42 11.57 -3.62
CA ASN A 104 -4.67 12.32 -3.59
C ASN A 104 -4.38 13.78 -3.93
N GLU A 105 -4.79 14.22 -5.11
CA GLU A 105 -4.61 15.59 -5.60
C GLU A 105 -5.97 16.29 -5.74
N GLY A 106 -6.41 16.92 -4.66
CA GLY A 106 -7.71 17.60 -4.66
C GLY A 106 -8.91 16.66 -4.85
N GLY A 107 -8.81 15.45 -4.36
CA GLY A 107 -9.81 14.39 -4.51
C GLY A 107 -9.56 13.44 -5.69
N LEU A 108 -8.76 13.84 -6.68
CA LEU A 108 -8.42 12.98 -7.81
C LEU A 108 -7.23 12.07 -7.47
N MET A 109 -7.28 10.85 -8.00
CA MET A 109 -6.24 9.85 -7.80
C MET A 109 -5.26 9.90 -8.96
N ASN A 110 -4.03 10.32 -8.68
CA ASN A 110 -2.93 10.34 -9.64
C ASN A 110 -1.80 9.44 -9.15
N PHE A 111 -1.07 8.85 -10.09
CA PHE A 111 0.08 8.02 -9.79
C PHE A 111 1.36 8.77 -10.14
N HIS A 112 2.29 8.79 -9.19
CA HIS A 112 3.61 9.38 -9.35
C HIS A 112 4.68 8.39 -8.91
N ASP A 113 5.88 8.56 -9.44
CA ASP A 113 7.04 7.79 -9.02
C ASP A 113 7.38 8.10 -7.54
N TRP A 114 7.81 7.08 -6.81
CA TRP A 114 8.27 7.23 -5.43
C TRP A 114 9.73 7.73 -5.41
N SER A 115 9.92 9.00 -5.07
CA SER A 115 11.23 9.65 -5.06
C SER A 115 12.26 8.94 -4.19
N ASP A 116 11.80 8.34 -3.09
CA ASP A 116 12.68 7.73 -2.09
C ASP A 116 12.92 6.23 -2.32
N LYS A 117 12.41 5.67 -3.42
CA LYS A 117 12.47 4.23 -3.74
C LYS A 117 13.86 3.62 -3.62
N LEU A 118 14.92 4.31 -4.08
CA LEU A 118 16.29 3.79 -4.04
C LEU A 118 16.85 3.67 -2.61
N GLU A 119 16.33 4.47 -1.69
CA GLU A 119 16.74 4.41 -0.30
C GLU A 119 15.97 3.31 0.46
N TYR A 120 14.68 3.11 0.14
CA TYR A 120 13.80 2.29 0.98
C TYR A 120 13.45 0.91 0.42
N LEU A 121 13.58 0.64 -0.87
CA LEU A 121 13.26 -0.68 -1.46
C LEU A 121 14.05 -1.83 -0.81
N LYS A 122 15.27 -1.60 -0.35
CA LYS A 122 16.12 -2.58 0.34
C LYS A 122 15.53 -3.12 1.66
N TYR A 123 14.54 -2.45 2.22
CA TYR A 123 13.88 -2.89 3.45
C TYR A 123 12.73 -3.87 3.20
N PHE A 124 12.24 -3.98 1.96
CA PHE A 124 11.17 -4.91 1.62
C PHE A 124 11.70 -6.31 1.34
N ASP A 125 11.21 -7.27 2.13
CA ASP A 125 11.43 -8.70 1.86
C ASP A 125 10.48 -9.21 0.78
N PHE A 126 9.27 -8.62 0.70
CA PHE A 126 8.28 -8.92 -0.33
C PHE A 126 7.69 -7.61 -0.87
N LEU A 127 7.78 -7.41 -2.17
CA LEU A 127 7.23 -6.26 -2.85
C LEU A 127 6.16 -6.71 -3.84
N LYS A 128 4.91 -6.32 -3.61
CA LYS A 128 3.83 -6.51 -4.56
C LYS A 128 3.60 -5.24 -5.35
N THR A 129 3.45 -5.37 -6.64
CA THR A 129 3.11 -4.30 -7.59
C THR A 129 2.26 -4.87 -8.73
N ASP A 130 1.59 -4.02 -9.48
CA ASP A 130 1.07 -4.39 -10.80
C ASP A 130 2.01 -3.92 -11.92
N ALA A 131 1.68 -4.28 -13.18
CA ALA A 131 2.54 -3.96 -14.32
C ALA A 131 2.66 -2.45 -14.56
N ALA A 132 1.58 -1.68 -14.36
CA ALA A 132 1.60 -0.22 -14.55
C ALA A 132 2.39 0.48 -13.44
N GLU A 133 2.23 0.05 -12.20
CA GLU A 133 3.00 0.54 -11.06
C GLU A 133 4.50 0.22 -11.19
N ALA A 134 4.83 -0.99 -11.67
CA ALA A 134 6.21 -1.39 -11.94
C ALA A 134 6.84 -0.51 -13.04
N GLU A 135 6.08 -0.15 -14.08
CA GLU A 135 6.52 0.78 -15.12
C GLU A 135 6.74 2.20 -14.55
N ILE A 136 5.85 2.69 -13.69
CA ILE A 136 6.02 4.00 -13.02
C ILE A 136 7.32 4.03 -12.21
N LEU A 137 7.61 2.96 -11.45
CA LEU A 137 8.82 2.88 -10.64
C LEU A 137 10.10 2.78 -11.47
N THR A 138 10.09 1.97 -12.53
CA THR A 138 11.32 1.57 -13.24
C THR A 138 11.50 2.23 -14.59
N GLY A 139 10.43 2.73 -15.20
CA GLY A 139 10.40 3.18 -16.59
C GLY A 139 10.41 2.02 -17.60
N LEU A 140 10.23 0.76 -17.16
CA LEU A 140 10.34 -0.43 -17.98
C LEU A 140 8.97 -1.10 -18.14
N THR A 141 8.57 -1.36 -19.38
CA THR A 141 7.29 -2.02 -19.73
C THR A 141 7.38 -3.55 -19.64
N ASP A 142 8.58 -4.12 -19.82
CA ASP A 142 8.81 -5.55 -19.63
C ASP A 142 8.84 -5.89 -18.14
N ARG A 143 7.88 -6.68 -17.68
CA ARG A 143 7.73 -7.05 -16.27
C ARG A 143 8.94 -7.78 -15.70
N ARG A 144 9.64 -8.59 -16.51
CA ARG A 144 10.82 -9.33 -16.06
C ARG A 144 12.01 -8.40 -15.87
N GLU A 145 12.21 -7.46 -16.78
CA GLU A 145 13.26 -6.46 -16.66
C GLU A 145 12.95 -5.47 -15.52
N ALA A 146 11.68 -5.08 -15.35
CA ALA A 146 11.24 -4.29 -14.20
C ALA A 146 11.52 -5.01 -12.86
N ALA A 147 11.20 -6.31 -12.77
CA ALA A 147 11.49 -7.09 -11.56
C ALA A 147 13.00 -7.16 -11.26
N LYS A 148 13.84 -7.39 -12.28
CA LYS A 148 15.31 -7.36 -12.13
C LYS A 148 15.81 -6.01 -11.62
N GLN A 149 15.24 -4.93 -12.12
CA GLN A 149 15.60 -3.57 -11.70
C GLN A 149 15.21 -3.31 -10.24
N LEU A 150 13.99 -3.69 -9.84
CA LEU A 150 13.52 -3.58 -8.45
C LEU A 150 14.38 -4.44 -7.50
N TYR A 151 14.77 -5.63 -7.94
CA TYR A 151 15.71 -6.48 -7.19
C TYR A 151 17.09 -5.83 -7.06
N ALA A 152 17.62 -5.26 -8.14
CA ALA A 152 18.89 -4.54 -8.13
C ALA A 152 18.87 -3.31 -7.20
N TRP A 153 17.70 -2.69 -7.00
CA TRP A 153 17.49 -1.61 -6.03
C TRP A 153 17.27 -2.10 -4.60
N GLY A 154 17.22 -3.42 -4.37
CA GLY A 154 17.31 -4.03 -3.04
C GLY A 154 16.05 -4.73 -2.55
N ALA A 155 14.92 -4.67 -3.25
CA ALA A 155 13.76 -5.51 -2.93
C ALA A 155 14.12 -6.98 -3.13
N LYS A 156 13.63 -7.91 -2.26
CA LYS A 156 14.12 -9.30 -2.30
C LYS A 156 13.23 -10.21 -3.14
N GLU A 157 11.96 -10.32 -2.80
CA GLU A 157 10.99 -11.08 -3.57
C GLU A 157 9.97 -10.14 -4.17
N ILE A 158 9.80 -10.18 -5.49
CA ILE A 158 8.97 -9.22 -6.23
C ILE A 158 7.84 -9.96 -6.91
N LEU A 159 6.62 -9.51 -6.68
CA LEU A 159 5.41 -10.01 -7.30
C LEU A 159 4.83 -8.92 -8.21
N ILE A 160 4.77 -9.19 -9.52
CA ILE A 160 4.16 -8.26 -10.48
C ILE A 160 2.93 -8.91 -11.10
N SER A 161 1.75 -8.40 -10.73
CA SER A 161 0.48 -8.85 -11.30
C SER A 161 0.15 -8.12 -12.61
N HIS A 162 -0.51 -8.83 -13.52
CA HIS A 162 -1.08 -8.24 -14.74
C HIS A 162 -2.23 -9.10 -15.23
N ASN A 163 -3.45 -8.56 -15.22
CA ASN A 163 -4.67 -9.32 -15.51
C ASN A 163 -4.76 -10.60 -14.67
N SER A 164 -4.81 -11.77 -15.29
CA SER A 164 -4.86 -13.08 -14.65
C SER A 164 -3.48 -13.72 -14.39
N GLU A 165 -2.39 -13.02 -14.73
CA GLU A 165 -1.02 -13.51 -14.61
C GLU A 165 -0.28 -12.87 -13.44
N MET A 166 0.67 -13.60 -12.87
CA MET A 166 1.60 -13.11 -11.88
C MET A 166 3.02 -13.54 -12.22
N LEU A 167 3.94 -12.58 -12.23
CA LEU A 167 5.37 -12.84 -12.29
C LEU A 167 5.91 -12.79 -10.85
N VAL A 168 6.67 -13.81 -10.49
CA VAL A 168 7.43 -13.86 -9.20
C VAL A 168 8.92 -13.90 -9.55
N TYR A 169 9.68 -13.01 -8.92
CA TYR A 169 11.12 -12.91 -9.13
C TYR A 169 11.85 -12.98 -7.80
#